data_5bb6f0b13ce31eb2318d9b8e1111d71e
#
_entry.id   5bb6f0b13ce31eb2318d9b8e1111d71e
#
_cell.length_a   1.000
_cell.length_b   1.000
_cell.length_c   1.000
_cell.angle_alpha   90.00
_cell.angle_beta   90.00
_cell.angle_gamma   90.00
#
_symmetry.space_group_name_H-M   'P 1'
#
loop_
_entity.id
_entity.type
_entity.pdbx_description
1 polymer ?
#
loop_
_entity_poly.entity_id
_entity_poly.type
_entity_poly.pdbx_seq_one_letter_code
_entity_poly.pdbx_strand_id
1 'polypeptide(L)'
;MIYSNILDAIGHTPLIQLQKMVTPDMARVLVKFEGLNVGGSIKTRTAFNMILDAERKGLIDKNTVIVEPTSGNQGIGLALVGAVRGYRTIIIMPDSVSEERRKIVKHYGAEVKLVHDNGDIGKCIQECIDTAFYMQHMDPHVFIPQQFENPANPQIQREATALEILEAADGPIHGFCSGIGTGGTLTGIGEVLKQKNPDITIWAVEPEHAAILSGGSVGTHLQMGIGDGLIPSILNKEIYDDIFLVSDSKAIKTSRDLARKEGIMCGISSGTNVAAALELARVLGKGKTVVTVLPDTAERYFSTPLFDEEVEF
;
A
#
# COMPACT_ATOMS: atom_id res chain seq x y z
N MET A 1 -16.18 -13.34 18.64
CA MET A 1 -16.85 -12.27 17.87
C MET A 1 -17.42 -12.92 16.61
N ILE A 2 -18.66 -12.61 16.22
CA ILE A 2 -19.28 -13.14 14.99
C ILE A 2 -19.50 -11.94 14.05
N TYR A 3 -18.98 -12.03 12.83
CA TYR A 3 -19.16 -11.03 11.77
C TYR A 3 -20.26 -11.50 10.80
N SER A 4 -21.02 -10.58 10.22
CA SER A 4 -22.07 -10.92 9.24
C SER A 4 -21.49 -11.32 7.88
N ASN A 5 -20.35 -10.74 7.53
CA ASN A 5 -19.57 -11.10 6.33
C ASN A 5 -18.09 -10.73 6.53
N ILE A 6 -17.25 -11.12 5.58
CA ILE A 6 -15.81 -10.94 5.69
C ILE A 6 -15.37 -9.46 5.66
N LEU A 7 -16.16 -8.55 5.08
CA LEU A 7 -15.81 -7.11 5.03
C LEU A 7 -15.87 -6.47 6.43
N ASP A 8 -16.71 -6.99 7.34
CA ASP A 8 -16.80 -6.53 8.73
C ASP A 8 -15.54 -6.89 9.55
N ALA A 9 -14.71 -7.79 9.04
CA ALA A 9 -13.44 -8.19 9.65
C ALA A 9 -12.23 -7.39 9.14
N ILE A 10 -12.46 -6.41 8.25
CA ILE A 10 -11.39 -5.54 7.73
C ILE A 10 -10.88 -4.64 8.86
N GLY A 11 -9.56 -4.55 8.99
CA GLY A 11 -8.92 -3.71 10.01
C GLY A 11 -8.48 -4.51 11.24
N HIS A 12 -8.32 -3.81 12.36
CA HIS A 12 -7.85 -4.36 13.64
C HIS A 12 -6.56 -5.19 13.51
N THR A 13 -5.70 -4.79 12.59
CA THR A 13 -4.42 -5.45 12.37
C THR A 13 -3.44 -5.15 13.51
N PRO A 14 -2.52 -6.06 13.83
CA PRO A 14 -1.63 -5.86 14.96
C PRO A 14 -0.59 -4.76 14.71
N LEU A 15 -0.21 -4.09 15.79
CA LEU A 15 0.99 -3.26 15.89
C LEU A 15 2.07 -4.09 16.60
N ILE A 16 3.19 -4.37 15.94
CA ILE A 16 4.23 -5.29 16.40
C ILE A 16 5.51 -4.51 16.64
N GLN A 17 6.16 -4.74 17.79
CA GLN A 17 7.46 -4.16 18.10
C GLN A 17 8.59 -5.05 17.54
N LEU A 18 9.49 -4.47 16.74
CA LEU A 18 10.72 -5.16 16.31
C LEU A 18 11.69 -5.31 17.48
N GLN A 19 12.31 -6.49 17.60
CA GLN A 19 13.17 -6.83 18.71
C GLN A 19 14.63 -7.07 18.29
N LYS A 20 14.84 -7.76 17.17
CA LYS A 20 16.18 -8.22 16.75
C LYS A 20 16.83 -7.34 15.69
N MET A 21 16.04 -6.46 15.08
CA MET A 21 16.54 -5.52 14.07
C MET A 21 16.84 -4.13 14.62
N VAL A 22 16.55 -3.88 15.90
CA VAL A 22 16.75 -2.60 16.60
C VAL A 22 17.85 -2.76 17.62
N THR A 23 18.77 -1.78 17.70
CA THR A 23 19.85 -1.74 18.73
C THR A 23 19.43 -0.88 19.94
N PRO A 24 20.06 -1.04 21.11
CA PRO A 24 19.65 -0.36 22.36
C PRO A 24 19.75 1.16 22.36
N ASP A 25 20.48 1.74 21.41
CA ASP A 25 20.67 3.18 21.21
C ASP A 25 19.65 3.80 20.27
N MET A 26 18.90 2.98 19.52
CA MET A 26 17.86 3.42 18.61
C MET A 26 16.53 3.68 19.33
N ALA A 27 15.65 4.40 18.66
CA ALA A 27 14.23 4.47 19.04
C ALA A 27 13.57 3.09 18.90
N ARG A 28 12.50 2.86 19.66
CA ARG A 28 11.64 1.70 19.49
C ARG A 28 10.94 1.75 18.13
N VAL A 29 10.95 0.66 17.38
CA VAL A 29 10.27 0.56 16.08
C VAL A 29 9.05 -0.33 16.19
N LEU A 30 7.88 0.23 15.84
CA LEU A 30 6.61 -0.46 15.77
C LEU A 30 6.16 -0.57 14.32
N VAL A 31 5.69 -1.73 13.92
CA VAL A 31 5.21 -2.00 12.56
C VAL A 31 3.74 -2.38 12.56
N LYS A 32 2.92 -1.65 11.82
CA LYS A 32 1.50 -1.95 11.60
C LYS A 32 1.39 -2.99 10.51
N PHE A 33 1.11 -4.25 10.87
CA PHE A 33 1.16 -5.37 9.92
C PHE A 33 -0.17 -5.56 9.18
N GLU A 34 -0.33 -4.85 8.08
CA GLU A 34 -1.50 -4.91 7.19
C GLU A 34 -1.56 -6.19 6.34
N GLY A 35 -0.50 -6.98 6.30
CA GLY A 35 -0.53 -8.31 5.70
C GLY A 35 -1.51 -9.27 6.39
N LEU A 36 -1.82 -9.05 7.68
CA LEU A 36 -2.84 -9.81 8.41
C LEU A 36 -4.26 -9.30 8.21
N ASN A 37 -4.45 -8.27 7.39
CA ASN A 37 -5.78 -7.80 7.05
C ASN A 37 -6.49 -8.81 6.12
N VAL A 38 -7.82 -8.75 6.09
CA VAL A 38 -8.63 -9.46 5.10
C VAL A 38 -8.11 -9.13 3.69
N GLY A 39 -7.95 -10.14 2.85
CA GLY A 39 -7.35 -9.95 1.53
C GLY A 39 -5.83 -9.75 1.54
N GLY A 40 -5.18 -9.79 2.71
CA GLY A 40 -3.73 -9.83 2.88
C GLY A 40 -3.01 -8.52 2.58
N SER A 41 -3.67 -7.36 2.61
CA SER A 41 -3.03 -6.07 2.43
C SER A 41 -3.84 -4.87 2.93
N ILE A 42 -3.16 -3.74 3.11
CA ILE A 42 -3.77 -2.44 3.44
C ILE A 42 -4.80 -1.97 2.38
N LYS A 43 -4.66 -2.43 1.13
CA LYS A 43 -5.52 -1.98 0.02
C LYS A 43 -6.96 -2.48 0.15
N THR A 44 -7.23 -3.50 0.95
CA THR A 44 -8.61 -3.92 1.24
C THR A 44 -9.39 -2.83 1.99
N ARG A 45 -8.72 -2.10 2.90
CA ARG A 45 -9.31 -0.92 3.55
C ARG A 45 -9.70 0.14 2.52
N THR A 46 -8.77 0.46 1.63
CA THR A 46 -8.95 1.47 0.59
C THR A 46 -10.05 1.07 -0.38
N ALA A 47 -10.01 -0.16 -0.90
CA ALA A 47 -11.01 -0.68 -1.83
C ALA A 47 -12.41 -0.65 -1.22
N PHE A 48 -12.55 -1.15 0.01
CA PHE A 48 -13.84 -1.17 0.70
C PHE A 48 -14.39 0.24 0.94
N ASN A 49 -13.56 1.15 1.43
CA ASN A 49 -14.02 2.52 1.72
C ASN A 49 -14.41 3.29 0.46
N MET A 50 -13.66 3.13 -0.65
CA MET A 50 -14.01 3.78 -1.92
C MET A 50 -15.35 3.27 -2.48
N ILE A 51 -15.63 1.98 -2.39
CA ILE A 51 -16.92 1.41 -2.82
C ILE A 51 -18.04 1.86 -1.87
N LEU A 52 -17.83 1.81 -0.57
CA LEU A 52 -18.81 2.23 0.42
C LEU A 52 -19.15 3.72 0.29
N ASP A 53 -18.17 4.57 0.02
CA ASP A 53 -18.37 6.01 -0.24
C ASP A 53 -19.17 6.23 -1.52
N ALA A 54 -18.87 5.49 -2.59
CA ALA A 54 -19.61 5.55 -3.84
C ALA A 54 -21.08 5.10 -3.67
N GLU A 55 -21.32 4.04 -2.90
CA GLU A 55 -22.67 3.59 -2.54
C GLU A 55 -23.45 4.66 -1.76
N ARG A 56 -22.81 5.25 -0.73
CA ARG A 56 -23.43 6.32 0.09
C ARG A 56 -23.77 7.56 -0.71
N LYS A 57 -22.98 7.88 -1.73
CA LYS A 57 -23.21 9.00 -2.64
C LYS A 57 -24.19 8.69 -3.77
N GLY A 58 -24.64 7.44 -3.89
CA GLY A 58 -25.52 7.01 -4.99
C GLY A 58 -24.83 7.02 -6.36
N LEU A 59 -23.51 6.93 -6.40
CA LEU A 59 -22.72 6.90 -7.64
C LEU A 59 -22.73 5.51 -8.29
N ILE A 60 -23.03 4.48 -7.52
CA ILE A 60 -23.09 3.08 -7.97
C ILE A 60 -24.36 2.39 -7.49
N ASP A 61 -24.81 1.43 -8.28
CA ASP A 61 -25.98 0.60 -8.01
C ASP A 61 -25.71 -0.87 -8.37
N LYS A 62 -26.74 -1.72 -8.28
CA LYS A 62 -26.63 -3.17 -8.55
C LYS A 62 -26.22 -3.53 -10.00
N ASN A 63 -26.33 -2.59 -10.94
CA ASN A 63 -25.95 -2.80 -12.34
C ASN A 63 -24.53 -2.31 -12.63
N THR A 64 -23.89 -1.68 -11.64
CA THR A 64 -22.55 -1.10 -11.80
C THR A 64 -21.49 -2.17 -12.06
N VAL A 65 -20.62 -1.87 -13.00
CA VAL A 65 -19.39 -2.61 -13.28
C VAL A 65 -18.21 -1.81 -12.72
N ILE A 66 -17.53 -2.35 -11.72
CA ILE A 66 -16.31 -1.74 -11.17
C ILE A 66 -15.16 -2.04 -12.12
N VAL A 67 -14.48 -1.01 -12.60
CA VAL A 67 -13.29 -1.14 -13.45
C VAL A 67 -12.15 -0.36 -12.81
N GLU A 68 -10.99 -0.97 -12.61
CA GLU A 68 -9.81 -0.26 -12.07
C GLU A 68 -8.53 -0.67 -12.80
N PRO A 69 -7.77 0.31 -13.31
CA PRO A 69 -6.43 0.07 -13.82
C PRO A 69 -5.46 -0.03 -12.63
N THR A 70 -4.96 -1.24 -12.36
CA THR A 70 -4.03 -1.45 -11.25
C THR A 70 -3.26 -2.76 -11.40
N SER A 71 -1.97 -2.73 -11.16
CA SER A 71 -1.10 -3.89 -11.17
C SER A 71 -1.02 -4.62 -9.82
N GLY A 72 -1.68 -4.08 -8.77
CA GLY A 72 -1.35 -4.48 -7.40
C GLY A 72 -2.51 -4.89 -6.51
N ASN A 73 -2.27 -4.71 -5.23
CA ASN A 73 -3.16 -5.10 -4.13
C ASN A 73 -4.53 -4.42 -4.18
N GLN A 74 -4.64 -3.25 -4.82
CA GLN A 74 -5.93 -2.57 -4.99
C GLN A 74 -6.90 -3.40 -5.81
N GLY A 75 -6.42 -4.04 -6.90
CA GLY A 75 -7.24 -4.94 -7.71
C GLY A 75 -7.73 -6.15 -6.91
N ILE A 76 -6.89 -6.71 -6.05
CA ILE A 76 -7.28 -7.80 -5.13
C ILE A 76 -8.35 -7.32 -4.15
N GLY A 77 -8.16 -6.13 -3.57
CA GLY A 77 -9.15 -5.54 -2.65
C GLY A 77 -10.50 -5.30 -3.32
N LEU A 78 -10.50 -4.73 -4.52
CA LEU A 78 -11.75 -4.49 -5.29
C LEU A 78 -12.43 -5.79 -5.71
N ALA A 79 -11.66 -6.82 -6.13
CA ALA A 79 -12.19 -8.14 -6.46
C ALA A 79 -12.88 -8.78 -5.24
N LEU A 80 -12.25 -8.72 -4.05
CA LEU A 80 -12.84 -9.20 -2.80
C LEU A 80 -14.13 -8.44 -2.45
N VAL A 81 -14.10 -7.11 -2.49
CA VAL A 81 -15.28 -6.28 -2.19
C VAL A 81 -16.39 -6.55 -3.20
N GLY A 82 -16.07 -6.61 -4.49
CA GLY A 82 -17.02 -6.93 -5.55
C GLY A 82 -17.69 -8.29 -5.36
N ALA A 83 -16.91 -9.31 -5.00
CA ALA A 83 -17.44 -10.66 -4.72
C ALA A 83 -18.48 -10.65 -3.58
N VAL A 84 -18.22 -9.91 -2.50
CA VAL A 84 -19.11 -9.87 -1.34
C VAL A 84 -20.33 -8.97 -1.57
N ARG A 85 -20.14 -7.84 -2.27
CA ARG A 85 -21.20 -6.85 -2.53
C ARG A 85 -22.02 -7.17 -3.77
N GLY A 86 -21.60 -8.15 -4.59
CA GLY A 86 -22.29 -8.58 -5.80
C GLY A 86 -22.02 -7.69 -7.03
N TYR A 87 -20.93 -6.94 -7.04
CA TYR A 87 -20.53 -6.14 -8.20
C TYR A 87 -19.71 -6.96 -9.19
N ARG A 88 -20.02 -6.86 -10.47
CA ARG A 88 -19.11 -7.26 -11.53
C ARG A 88 -17.85 -6.40 -11.45
N THR A 89 -16.69 -7.03 -11.42
CA THR A 89 -15.42 -6.32 -11.26
C THR A 89 -14.45 -6.72 -12.37
N ILE A 90 -13.83 -5.73 -13.01
CA ILE A 90 -12.84 -5.90 -14.07
C ILE A 90 -11.57 -5.17 -13.65
N ILE A 91 -10.48 -5.89 -13.55
CA ILE A 91 -9.16 -5.33 -13.24
C ILE A 91 -8.32 -5.30 -14.50
N ILE A 92 -7.86 -4.11 -14.88
CA ILE A 92 -6.99 -3.91 -16.04
C ILE A 92 -5.56 -3.80 -15.56
N MET A 93 -4.67 -4.63 -16.08
CA MET A 93 -3.27 -4.67 -15.63
C MET A 93 -2.31 -5.05 -16.75
N PRO A 94 -1.03 -4.63 -16.66
CA PRO A 94 0.03 -5.13 -17.54
C PRO A 94 0.13 -6.66 -17.49
N ASP A 95 0.48 -7.28 -18.60
CA ASP A 95 0.74 -8.72 -18.67
C ASP A 95 2.05 -9.14 -17.99
N SER A 96 2.94 -8.17 -17.71
CA SER A 96 4.16 -8.35 -16.90
C SER A 96 3.91 -8.48 -15.39
N VAL A 97 2.69 -8.23 -14.92
CA VAL A 97 2.33 -8.41 -13.50
C VAL A 97 2.41 -9.88 -13.07
N SER A 98 2.87 -10.12 -11.85
CA SER A 98 3.06 -11.46 -11.29
C SER A 98 1.81 -12.34 -11.44
N GLU A 99 2.04 -13.64 -11.71
CA GLU A 99 0.97 -14.60 -11.93
C GLU A 99 0.09 -14.78 -10.70
N GLU A 100 0.69 -14.69 -9.50
CA GLU A 100 0.00 -14.81 -8.21
C GLU A 100 -1.12 -13.78 -8.09
N ARG A 101 -0.84 -12.51 -8.40
CA ARG A 101 -1.85 -11.43 -8.34
C ARG A 101 -3.00 -11.67 -9.30
N ARG A 102 -2.70 -12.09 -10.54
CA ARG A 102 -3.72 -12.42 -11.55
C ARG A 102 -4.60 -13.58 -11.09
N LYS A 103 -4.01 -14.62 -10.49
CA LYS A 103 -4.73 -15.77 -9.95
C LYS A 103 -5.64 -15.38 -8.78
N ILE A 104 -5.17 -14.57 -7.85
CA ILE A 104 -5.96 -14.11 -6.69
C ILE A 104 -7.18 -13.31 -7.16
N VAL A 105 -7.00 -12.34 -8.06
CA VAL A 105 -8.10 -11.53 -8.62
C VAL A 105 -9.16 -12.43 -9.27
N LYS A 106 -8.74 -13.35 -10.14
CA LYS A 106 -9.65 -14.30 -10.81
C LYS A 106 -10.35 -15.24 -9.82
N HIS A 107 -9.66 -15.63 -8.75
CA HIS A 107 -10.24 -16.54 -7.76
C HIS A 107 -11.38 -15.89 -6.97
N TYR A 108 -11.36 -14.56 -6.78
CA TYR A 108 -12.51 -13.81 -6.26
C TYR A 108 -13.64 -13.63 -7.27
N GLY A 109 -13.51 -14.13 -8.51
CA GLY A 109 -14.53 -14.02 -9.55
C GLY A 109 -14.44 -12.75 -10.39
N ALA A 110 -13.45 -11.90 -10.18
CA ALA A 110 -13.24 -10.73 -11.01
C ALA A 110 -12.58 -11.08 -12.36
N GLU A 111 -12.90 -10.31 -13.39
CA GLU A 111 -12.28 -10.40 -14.70
C GLU A 111 -10.92 -9.70 -14.70
N VAL A 112 -9.94 -10.27 -15.39
CA VAL A 112 -8.64 -9.65 -15.61
C VAL A 112 -8.49 -9.35 -17.09
N LYS A 113 -8.34 -8.06 -17.42
CA LYS A 113 -8.02 -7.59 -18.76
C LYS A 113 -6.54 -7.22 -18.81
N LEU A 114 -5.77 -7.94 -19.62
CA LEU A 114 -4.35 -7.70 -19.76
C LEU A 114 -4.08 -6.68 -20.87
N VAL A 115 -3.10 -5.80 -20.61
CA VAL A 115 -2.49 -4.90 -21.60
C VAL A 115 -1.05 -5.35 -21.77
N HIS A 116 -0.59 -5.42 -23.03
CA HIS A 116 0.73 -5.94 -23.33
C HIS A 116 1.81 -4.92 -22.97
N ASP A 117 2.78 -5.36 -22.18
CA ASP A 117 3.94 -4.57 -21.78
C ASP A 117 5.08 -4.78 -22.79
N ASN A 118 5.32 -3.78 -23.61
CA ASN A 118 6.40 -3.77 -24.62
C ASN A 118 7.77 -3.36 -24.03
N GLY A 119 7.94 -3.42 -22.69
CA GLY A 119 9.17 -3.01 -22.01
C GLY A 119 9.20 -1.54 -21.59
N ASP A 120 8.12 -0.80 -21.84
CA ASP A 120 7.87 0.56 -21.33
C ASP A 120 6.68 0.52 -20.38
N ILE A 121 6.94 0.21 -19.12
CA ILE A 121 5.90 0.06 -18.10
C ILE A 121 5.05 1.32 -17.92
N GLY A 122 5.66 2.50 -18.10
CA GLY A 122 4.92 3.77 -17.99
C GLY A 122 3.84 3.90 -19.06
N LYS A 123 4.18 3.58 -20.32
CA LYS A 123 3.18 3.54 -21.41
C LYS A 123 2.15 2.47 -21.18
N CYS A 124 2.55 1.29 -20.74
CA CYS A 124 1.60 0.20 -20.46
C CYS A 124 0.59 0.57 -19.37
N ILE A 125 1.03 1.24 -18.29
CA ILE A 125 0.14 1.77 -17.26
C ILE A 125 -0.80 2.82 -17.84
N GLN A 126 -0.31 3.74 -18.69
CA GLN A 126 -1.18 4.73 -19.35
C GLN A 126 -2.22 4.05 -20.24
N GLU A 127 -1.86 3.02 -20.99
CA GLU A 127 -2.81 2.24 -21.82
C GLU A 127 -3.86 1.53 -20.96
N CYS A 128 -3.49 1.05 -19.77
CA CYS A 128 -4.46 0.49 -18.82
C CYS A 128 -5.46 1.56 -18.36
N ILE A 129 -4.98 2.77 -18.05
CA ILE A 129 -5.82 3.91 -17.65
C ILE A 129 -6.75 4.32 -18.80
N ASP A 130 -6.21 4.50 -20.00
CA ASP A 130 -6.98 4.88 -21.19
C ASP A 130 -8.07 3.84 -21.52
N THR A 131 -7.73 2.56 -21.35
CA THR A 131 -8.69 1.46 -21.51
C THR A 131 -9.85 1.54 -20.51
N ALA A 132 -9.57 1.86 -19.24
CA ALA A 132 -10.60 2.02 -18.23
C ALA A 132 -11.54 3.20 -18.56
N PHE A 133 -10.99 4.35 -18.93
CA PHE A 133 -11.78 5.52 -19.31
C PHE A 133 -12.55 5.30 -20.61
N TYR A 134 -11.99 4.57 -21.58
CA TYR A 134 -12.72 4.17 -22.77
C TYR A 134 -13.93 3.29 -22.42
N MET A 135 -13.77 2.32 -21.52
CA MET A 135 -14.89 1.49 -21.07
C MET A 135 -15.98 2.32 -20.38
N GLN A 136 -15.59 3.29 -19.54
CA GLN A 136 -16.54 4.20 -18.87
C GLN A 136 -17.27 5.10 -19.87
N HIS A 137 -16.59 5.56 -20.92
CA HIS A 137 -17.23 6.36 -21.98
C HIS A 137 -18.25 5.55 -22.78
N MET A 138 -17.99 4.26 -23.01
CA MET A 138 -18.86 3.38 -23.78
C MET A 138 -20.03 2.79 -22.99
N ASP A 139 -19.92 2.70 -21.67
CA ASP A 139 -20.93 2.11 -20.79
C ASP A 139 -21.12 2.97 -19.53
N PRO A 140 -22.29 3.63 -19.37
CA PRO A 140 -22.58 4.47 -18.21
C PRO A 140 -22.65 3.70 -16.88
N HIS A 141 -22.72 2.37 -16.91
CA HIS A 141 -22.66 1.54 -15.72
C HIS A 141 -21.24 1.30 -15.22
N VAL A 142 -20.21 1.68 -15.96
CA VAL A 142 -18.82 1.54 -15.54
C VAL A 142 -18.46 2.63 -14.53
N PHE A 143 -18.00 2.20 -13.37
CA PHE A 143 -17.47 3.05 -12.32
C PHE A 143 -15.98 2.75 -12.12
N ILE A 144 -15.13 3.78 -12.15
CA ILE A 144 -13.70 3.71 -11.89
C ILE A 144 -13.44 4.33 -10.51
N PRO A 145 -13.02 3.57 -9.50
CA PRO A 145 -12.71 4.08 -8.16
C PRO A 145 -11.61 5.13 -8.10
N GLN A 146 -10.61 5.09 -8.99
CA GLN A 146 -9.53 6.06 -9.14
C GLN A 146 -8.68 6.23 -7.87
N GLN A 147 -7.97 5.18 -7.47
CA GLN A 147 -7.22 5.13 -6.20
C GLN A 147 -6.24 6.27 -5.97
N PHE A 148 -5.72 6.93 -7.02
CA PHE A 148 -4.75 8.03 -6.93
C PHE A 148 -5.39 9.41 -6.72
N GLU A 149 -6.73 9.51 -6.89
CA GLU A 149 -7.48 10.77 -6.84
C GLU A 149 -8.61 10.75 -5.82
N ASN A 150 -9.10 9.57 -5.46
CA ASN A 150 -10.27 9.41 -4.62
C ASN A 150 -9.98 9.73 -3.14
N PRO A 151 -10.60 10.77 -2.55
CA PRO A 151 -10.37 11.16 -1.16
C PRO A 151 -10.79 10.10 -0.13
N ALA A 152 -11.64 9.14 -0.50
CA ALA A 152 -12.01 8.02 0.36
C ALA A 152 -10.81 7.08 0.66
N ASN A 153 -9.74 7.13 -0.15
CA ASN A 153 -8.49 6.41 0.10
C ASN A 153 -7.78 6.94 1.36
N PRO A 154 -7.29 8.19 1.44
CA PRO A 154 -6.68 8.67 2.68
C PRO A 154 -7.69 8.76 3.84
N GLN A 155 -8.99 8.90 3.57
CA GLN A 155 -10.02 8.97 4.61
C GLN A 155 -10.01 7.74 5.50
N ILE A 156 -10.01 6.51 4.95
CA ILE A 156 -10.02 5.30 5.77
C ILE A 156 -8.74 5.14 6.58
N GLN A 157 -7.62 5.68 6.10
CA GLN A 157 -6.37 5.65 6.86
C GLN A 157 -6.44 6.59 8.07
N ARG A 158 -7.14 7.75 7.95
CA ARG A 158 -7.41 8.66 9.09
C ARG A 158 -8.36 8.03 10.09
N GLU A 159 -9.48 7.50 9.59
CA GLU A 159 -10.62 7.09 10.42
C GLU A 159 -10.43 5.71 11.07
N ALA A 160 -9.55 4.87 10.53
CA ALA A 160 -9.31 3.54 11.04
C ALA A 160 -7.82 3.27 11.34
N THR A 161 -6.95 3.22 10.34
CA THR A 161 -5.58 2.74 10.51
C THR A 161 -4.78 3.59 11.51
N ALA A 162 -4.90 4.92 11.43
CA ALA A 162 -4.24 5.84 12.36
C ALA A 162 -4.76 5.69 13.79
N LEU A 163 -6.07 5.51 13.94
CA LEU A 163 -6.68 5.33 15.26
C LEU A 163 -6.29 3.99 15.89
N GLU A 164 -6.25 2.92 15.10
CA GLU A 164 -5.74 1.62 15.55
C GLU A 164 -4.28 1.70 16.01
N ILE A 165 -3.44 2.48 15.30
CA ILE A 165 -2.04 2.72 15.70
C ILE A 165 -1.98 3.47 17.03
N LEU A 166 -2.76 4.55 17.19
CA LEU A 166 -2.79 5.35 18.40
C LEU A 166 -3.33 4.57 19.61
N GLU A 167 -4.33 3.72 19.41
CA GLU A 167 -4.91 2.88 20.45
C GLU A 167 -3.93 1.79 20.91
N ALA A 168 -3.20 1.18 19.95
CA ALA A 168 -2.26 0.11 20.25
C ALA A 168 -0.90 0.60 20.78
N ALA A 169 -0.51 1.85 20.49
CA ALA A 169 0.73 2.41 20.98
C ALA A 169 0.62 2.78 22.46
N ASP A 170 1.55 2.27 23.27
CA ASP A 170 1.61 2.50 24.72
C ASP A 170 2.41 3.78 25.08
N GLY A 171 2.21 4.85 24.33
CA GLY A 171 2.89 6.13 24.54
C GLY A 171 3.01 6.98 23.29
N PRO A 172 3.75 8.09 23.36
CA PRO A 172 3.87 9.03 22.26
C PRO A 172 4.64 8.44 21.08
N ILE A 173 4.17 8.73 19.88
CA ILE A 173 4.83 8.42 18.62
C ILE A 173 5.65 9.66 18.20
N HIS A 174 6.93 9.46 17.92
CA HIS A 174 7.88 10.54 17.62
C HIS A 174 8.32 10.57 16.15
N GLY A 175 8.16 9.43 15.46
CA GLY A 175 8.48 9.33 14.04
C GLY A 175 7.49 8.41 13.32
N PHE A 176 7.20 8.74 12.07
CA PHE A 176 6.42 7.93 11.16
C PHE A 176 7.05 7.96 9.76
N CYS A 177 7.08 6.84 9.07
CA CYS A 177 7.48 6.81 7.68
C CYS A 177 6.65 5.80 6.88
N SER A 178 6.44 6.09 5.59
CA SER A 178 5.73 5.19 4.70
C SER A 178 6.12 5.44 3.24
N GLY A 179 6.24 4.36 2.48
CA GLY A 179 6.43 4.39 1.03
C GLY A 179 5.23 5.00 0.31
N ILE A 180 5.51 5.73 -0.75
CA ILE A 180 4.53 6.42 -1.57
C ILE A 180 4.17 5.58 -2.80
N GLY A 181 2.96 4.98 -2.77
CA GLY A 181 2.25 4.55 -3.97
C GLY A 181 1.17 5.59 -4.26
N THR A 182 -0.07 5.36 -3.81
CA THR A 182 -1.14 6.37 -3.93
C THR A 182 -1.00 7.57 -2.97
N GLY A 183 -0.09 7.52 -2.01
CA GLY A 183 0.06 8.56 -0.99
C GLY A 183 -0.99 8.52 0.13
N GLY A 184 -2.07 7.75 -0.02
CA GLY A 184 -3.18 7.73 0.94
C GLY A 184 -2.78 7.28 2.35
N THR A 185 -1.87 6.32 2.47
CA THR A 185 -1.36 5.82 3.76
C THR A 185 -0.57 6.90 4.51
N LEU A 186 0.44 7.51 3.84
CA LEU A 186 1.24 8.57 4.44
C LEU A 186 0.36 9.77 4.84
N THR A 187 -0.49 10.22 3.92
CA THR A 187 -1.41 11.34 4.15
C THR A 187 -2.34 11.07 5.32
N GLY A 188 -3.11 9.98 5.25
CA GLY A 188 -4.15 9.74 6.25
C GLY A 188 -3.60 9.47 7.65
N ILE A 189 -2.58 8.63 7.78
CA ILE A 189 -1.94 8.34 9.07
C ILE A 189 -1.16 9.56 9.55
N GLY A 190 -0.35 10.16 8.67
CA GLY A 190 0.51 11.30 9.03
C GLY A 190 -0.27 12.49 9.56
N GLU A 191 -1.40 12.86 8.93
CA GLU A 191 -2.24 13.96 9.39
C GLU A 191 -2.78 13.74 10.81
N VAL A 192 -3.27 12.53 11.10
CA VAL A 192 -3.79 12.20 12.43
C VAL A 192 -2.67 12.18 13.48
N LEU A 193 -1.51 11.62 13.14
CA LEU A 193 -0.37 11.60 14.04
C LEU A 193 0.18 13.01 14.30
N LYS A 194 0.25 13.87 13.28
CA LYS A 194 0.71 15.27 13.42
C LYS A 194 -0.28 16.13 14.21
N GLN A 195 -1.58 15.84 14.13
CA GLN A 195 -2.58 16.48 15.01
C GLN A 195 -2.39 16.09 16.48
N LYS A 196 -1.98 14.86 16.77
CA LYS A 196 -1.74 14.36 18.13
C LYS A 196 -0.39 14.82 18.70
N ASN A 197 0.62 14.88 17.86
CA ASN A 197 1.97 15.33 18.19
C ASN A 197 2.50 16.21 17.04
N PRO A 198 2.39 17.56 17.14
CA PRO A 198 2.88 18.47 16.10
C PRO A 198 4.39 18.35 15.82
N ASP A 199 5.16 17.87 16.80
CA ASP A 199 6.63 17.72 16.71
C ASP A 199 7.06 16.35 16.15
N ILE A 200 6.11 15.52 15.68
CA ILE A 200 6.43 14.22 15.06
C ILE A 200 7.22 14.43 13.77
N THR A 201 8.29 13.66 13.61
CA THR A 201 9.04 13.60 12.35
C THR A 201 8.40 12.62 11.39
N ILE A 202 8.01 13.05 10.19
CA ILE A 202 7.38 12.21 9.17
C ILE A 202 8.27 12.16 7.93
N TRP A 203 8.62 10.95 7.47
CA TRP A 203 9.36 10.75 6.24
C TRP A 203 8.49 10.12 5.16
N ALA A 204 8.48 10.72 3.98
CA ALA A 204 8.04 10.07 2.76
C ALA A 204 9.16 9.12 2.28
N VAL A 205 8.81 7.94 1.79
CA VAL A 205 9.81 6.98 1.33
C VAL A 205 9.59 6.65 -0.13
N GLU A 206 10.65 6.73 -0.93
CA GLU A 206 10.62 6.44 -2.37
C GLU A 206 11.65 5.37 -2.73
N PRO A 207 11.40 4.54 -3.78
CA PRO A 207 12.46 3.79 -4.43
C PRO A 207 13.49 4.73 -5.04
N GLU A 208 14.77 4.42 -4.85
CA GLU A 208 15.88 5.23 -5.39
C GLU A 208 15.79 5.45 -6.91
N HIS A 209 15.28 4.44 -7.65
CA HIS A 209 15.11 4.51 -9.10
C HIS A 209 13.77 5.13 -9.56
N ALA A 210 12.90 5.53 -8.63
CA ALA A 210 11.63 6.21 -8.94
C ALA A 210 11.37 7.35 -7.94
N ALA A 211 12.38 8.18 -7.69
CA ALA A 211 12.41 9.23 -6.67
C ALA A 211 11.80 10.55 -7.18
N ILE A 212 10.51 10.55 -7.54
CA ILE A 212 9.84 11.68 -8.20
C ILE A 212 9.64 12.86 -7.26
N LEU A 213 9.29 12.62 -6.00
CA LEU A 213 9.13 13.69 -5.01
C LEU A 213 10.45 14.39 -4.74
N SER A 214 11.57 13.68 -4.86
CA SER A 214 12.94 14.21 -4.73
C SER A 214 13.45 14.87 -6.01
N GLY A 215 12.63 14.99 -7.06
CA GLY A 215 13.02 15.59 -8.36
C GLY A 215 13.82 14.65 -9.27
N GLY A 216 13.83 13.36 -9.00
CA GLY A 216 14.45 12.33 -9.83
C GLY A 216 13.56 11.89 -10.99
N SER A 217 14.06 10.95 -11.78
CA SER A 217 13.35 10.34 -12.91
C SER A 217 12.65 9.05 -12.52
N VAL A 218 11.66 8.65 -13.33
CA VAL A 218 11.02 7.34 -13.22
C VAL A 218 11.90 6.30 -13.89
N GLY A 219 12.36 5.32 -13.12
CA GLY A 219 13.10 4.16 -13.61
C GLY A 219 12.44 2.86 -13.15
N THR A 220 12.94 1.74 -13.68
CA THR A 220 12.49 0.41 -13.25
C THR A 220 13.03 0.08 -11.87
N HIS A 221 12.17 -0.43 -11.00
CA HIS A 221 12.51 -0.90 -9.66
C HIS A 221 11.67 -2.14 -9.28
N LEU A 222 12.08 -2.82 -8.19
CA LEU A 222 11.45 -4.06 -7.71
C LEU A 222 10.46 -3.83 -6.53
N GLN A 223 10.33 -2.61 -6.05
CA GLN A 223 9.53 -2.26 -4.86
C GLN A 223 8.05 -2.06 -5.23
N MET A 224 7.42 -3.14 -5.67
CA MET A 224 6.05 -3.14 -6.17
C MET A 224 5.04 -2.54 -5.18
N GLY A 225 4.14 -1.68 -5.69
CA GLY A 225 3.07 -1.02 -4.93
C GLY A 225 3.42 0.34 -4.38
N ILE A 226 4.64 0.81 -4.65
CA ILE A 226 5.11 2.18 -4.41
C ILE A 226 5.94 2.65 -5.63
N GLY A 227 6.19 3.94 -5.76
CA GLY A 227 7.02 4.46 -6.85
C GLY A 227 6.37 4.33 -8.24
N ASP A 228 5.05 4.51 -8.34
CA ASP A 228 4.25 4.30 -9.56
C ASP A 228 4.50 5.34 -10.68
N GLY A 229 5.49 6.21 -10.53
CA GLY A 229 5.89 7.14 -11.57
C GLY A 229 5.03 8.41 -11.68
N LEU A 230 4.16 8.66 -10.73
CA LEU A 230 3.30 9.85 -10.67
C LEU A 230 3.21 10.40 -9.24
N ILE A 231 2.90 11.69 -9.11
CA ILE A 231 2.59 12.31 -7.83
C ILE A 231 1.06 12.31 -7.67
N PRO A 232 0.51 11.50 -6.74
CA PRO A 232 -0.93 11.40 -6.57
C PRO A 232 -1.55 12.71 -6.08
N SER A 233 -2.75 13.04 -6.58
CA SER A 233 -3.47 14.25 -6.14
C SER A 233 -3.91 14.22 -4.68
N ILE A 234 -4.11 13.01 -4.14
CA ILE A 234 -4.49 12.79 -2.73
C ILE A 234 -3.31 12.82 -1.75
N LEU A 235 -2.07 12.95 -2.25
CA LEU A 235 -0.90 13.08 -1.40
C LEU A 235 -0.84 14.50 -0.80
N ASN A 236 -0.92 14.61 0.50
CA ASN A 236 -0.64 15.85 1.21
C ASN A 236 0.89 16.07 1.29
N LYS A 237 1.41 16.98 0.46
CA LYS A 237 2.85 17.27 0.38
C LYS A 237 3.39 18.03 1.59
N GLU A 238 2.52 18.65 2.38
CA GLU A 238 2.89 19.40 3.57
C GLU A 238 3.00 18.53 4.83
N ILE A 239 2.71 17.19 4.70
CA ILE A 239 2.65 16.32 5.87
C ILE A 239 4.00 15.73 6.25
N TYR A 240 4.91 15.55 5.32
CA TYR A 240 6.24 14.97 5.57
C TYR A 240 7.30 16.07 5.68
N ASP A 241 8.29 15.80 6.53
CA ASP A 241 9.38 16.71 6.85
C ASP A 241 10.61 16.42 5.97
N ASP A 242 10.75 15.17 5.47
CA ASP A 242 11.86 14.76 4.62
C ASP A 242 11.47 13.56 3.72
N ILE A 243 12.32 13.27 2.72
CA ILE A 243 12.15 12.16 1.79
C ILE A 243 13.35 11.23 1.93
N PHE A 244 13.08 9.93 2.18
CA PHE A 244 14.10 8.93 2.32
C PHE A 244 14.09 7.95 1.14
N LEU A 245 15.24 7.76 0.50
CA LEU A 245 15.39 6.88 -0.65
C LEU A 245 15.88 5.50 -0.24
N VAL A 246 15.31 4.45 -0.82
CA VAL A 246 15.67 3.06 -0.56
C VAL A 246 15.97 2.33 -1.86
N SER A 247 17.15 1.70 -1.95
CA SER A 247 17.50 0.84 -3.08
C SER A 247 16.74 -0.50 -3.04
N ASP A 248 16.59 -1.16 -4.19
CA ASP A 248 15.94 -2.46 -4.30
C ASP A 248 16.64 -3.53 -3.46
N SER A 249 17.98 -3.56 -3.49
CA SER A 249 18.78 -4.48 -2.67
C SER A 249 18.52 -4.29 -1.18
N LYS A 250 18.45 -3.05 -0.71
CA LYS A 250 18.16 -2.73 0.69
C LYS A 250 16.73 -3.16 1.07
N ALA A 251 15.74 -2.88 0.21
CA ALA A 251 14.34 -3.26 0.43
C ALA A 251 14.17 -4.79 0.53
N ILE A 252 14.73 -5.54 -0.43
CA ILE A 252 14.66 -7.00 -0.47
C ILE A 252 15.38 -7.60 0.75
N LYS A 253 16.60 -7.14 1.03
CA LYS A 253 17.37 -7.60 2.19
C LYS A 253 16.60 -7.37 3.49
N THR A 254 16.01 -6.20 3.66
CA THR A 254 15.26 -5.85 4.88
C THR A 254 13.99 -6.70 5.02
N SER A 255 13.28 -6.99 3.92
CA SER A 255 12.12 -7.89 3.94
C SER A 255 12.51 -9.32 4.31
N ARG A 256 13.63 -9.84 3.78
CA ARG A 256 14.19 -11.15 4.16
C ARG A 256 14.62 -11.18 5.64
N ASP A 257 15.25 -10.10 6.11
CA ASP A 257 15.67 -9.96 7.52
C ASP A 257 14.45 -9.94 8.46
N LEU A 258 13.34 -9.29 8.09
CA LEU A 258 12.07 -9.34 8.84
C LEU A 258 11.57 -10.78 8.99
N ALA A 259 11.59 -11.56 7.92
CA ALA A 259 11.18 -12.96 7.97
C ALA A 259 12.13 -13.80 8.85
N ARG A 260 13.43 -13.67 8.66
CA ARG A 260 14.46 -14.51 9.34
C ARG A 260 14.69 -14.14 10.80
N LYS A 261 14.59 -12.85 11.13
CA LYS A 261 14.91 -12.34 12.48
C LYS A 261 13.68 -12.11 13.33
N GLU A 262 12.59 -11.60 12.74
CA GLU A 262 11.38 -11.22 13.47
C GLU A 262 10.20 -12.21 13.23
N GLY A 263 10.34 -13.14 12.28
CA GLY A 263 9.28 -14.08 11.90
C GLY A 263 8.14 -13.43 11.12
N ILE A 264 8.39 -12.26 10.53
CA ILE A 264 7.37 -11.48 9.80
C ILE A 264 7.62 -11.63 8.30
N MET A 265 6.77 -12.43 7.63
CA MET A 265 6.85 -12.66 6.19
C MET A 265 6.00 -11.62 5.44
N CYS A 266 6.65 -10.65 4.81
CA CYS A 266 6.01 -9.48 4.20
C CYS A 266 6.61 -9.14 2.83
N GLY A 267 5.92 -8.28 2.05
CA GLY A 267 6.34 -7.88 0.71
C GLY A 267 7.54 -6.94 0.69
N ILE A 268 8.06 -6.65 -0.52
CA ILE A 268 9.28 -5.83 -0.72
C ILE A 268 9.08 -4.40 -0.20
N SER A 269 7.93 -3.78 -0.42
CA SER A 269 7.62 -2.43 0.08
C SER A 269 7.57 -2.36 1.61
N SER A 270 7.31 -3.46 2.29
CA SER A 270 7.47 -3.56 3.75
C SER A 270 8.94 -3.45 4.16
N GLY A 271 9.83 -4.09 3.39
CA GLY A 271 11.28 -3.95 3.57
C GLY A 271 11.74 -2.51 3.36
N THR A 272 11.20 -1.83 2.35
CA THR A 272 11.42 -0.39 2.11
C THR A 272 11.05 0.44 3.33
N ASN A 273 9.84 0.25 3.83
CA ASN A 273 9.32 0.98 4.97
C ASN A 273 10.14 0.74 6.25
N VAL A 274 10.53 -0.50 6.51
CA VAL A 274 11.34 -0.84 7.69
C VAL A 274 12.77 -0.33 7.55
N ALA A 275 13.36 -0.34 6.35
CA ALA A 275 14.69 0.25 6.12
C ALA A 275 14.70 1.75 6.49
N ALA A 276 13.68 2.49 6.08
CA ALA A 276 13.51 3.88 6.46
C ALA A 276 13.21 4.05 7.96
N ALA A 277 12.35 3.20 8.53
CA ALA A 277 12.00 3.27 9.95
C ALA A 277 13.20 3.00 10.87
N LEU A 278 14.09 2.09 10.50
CA LEU A 278 15.33 1.81 11.24
C LEU A 278 16.28 3.02 11.18
N GLU A 279 16.39 3.70 10.04
CA GLU A 279 17.20 4.92 9.94
C GLU A 279 16.60 6.07 10.74
N LEU A 280 15.29 6.29 10.63
CA LEU A 280 14.61 7.30 11.44
C LEU A 280 14.75 6.99 12.94
N ALA A 281 14.69 5.71 13.33
CA ALA A 281 14.90 5.28 14.71
C ALA A 281 16.32 5.55 15.20
N ARG A 282 17.33 5.45 14.33
CA ARG A 282 18.71 5.83 14.64
C ARG A 282 18.84 7.33 14.84
N VAL A 283 18.24 8.12 13.96
CA VAL A 283 18.26 9.61 14.03
C VAL A 283 17.57 10.10 15.31
N LEU A 284 16.41 9.55 15.65
CA LEU A 284 15.66 9.98 16.84
C LEU A 284 16.25 9.48 18.16
N GLY A 285 16.94 8.33 18.15
CA GLY A 285 17.63 7.78 19.28
C GLY A 285 16.74 7.18 20.38
N LYS A 286 17.40 6.69 21.42
CA LYS A 286 16.80 5.99 22.56
C LYS A 286 15.68 6.80 23.24
N GLY A 287 14.62 6.13 23.68
CA GLY A 287 13.49 6.72 24.41
C GLY A 287 12.42 7.31 23.50
N LYS A 288 12.61 7.23 22.18
CA LYS A 288 11.64 7.62 21.17
C LYS A 288 10.93 6.40 20.59
N THR A 289 9.86 6.64 19.83
CA THR A 289 9.08 5.60 19.13
C THR A 289 8.87 6.00 17.69
N VAL A 290 9.19 5.11 16.78
CA VAL A 290 8.93 5.22 15.34
C VAL A 290 7.88 4.19 14.94
N VAL A 291 6.94 4.58 14.10
CA VAL A 291 5.93 3.69 13.52
C VAL A 291 6.10 3.64 12.00
N THR A 292 5.89 2.46 11.43
CA THR A 292 5.73 2.30 9.99
C THR A 292 4.69 1.22 9.68
N VAL A 293 4.40 1.01 8.39
CA VAL A 293 3.39 0.05 7.93
C VAL A 293 4.06 -1.06 7.14
N LEU A 294 3.64 -2.31 7.36
CA LEU A 294 3.94 -3.44 6.49
C LEU A 294 2.71 -3.70 5.60
N PRO A 295 2.71 -3.23 4.33
CA PRO A 295 1.49 -3.12 3.54
C PRO A 295 0.83 -4.44 3.16
N ASP A 296 1.62 -5.53 3.01
CA ASP A 296 1.12 -6.82 2.54
C ASP A 296 1.99 -8.01 2.96
N THR A 297 1.57 -9.22 2.53
CA THR A 297 2.28 -10.48 2.74
C THR A 297 3.22 -10.83 1.59
N ALA A 298 4.21 -11.71 1.86
CA ALA A 298 5.24 -12.08 0.90
C ALA A 298 4.78 -13.06 -0.19
N GLU A 299 3.71 -13.83 0.02
CA GLU A 299 3.27 -14.90 -0.91
C GLU A 299 2.89 -14.37 -2.30
N ARG A 300 2.61 -13.07 -2.42
CA ARG A 300 2.33 -12.36 -3.68
C ARG A 300 3.54 -12.15 -4.55
N TYR A 301 4.73 -12.50 -4.04
CA TYR A 301 6.04 -12.23 -4.60
C TYR A 301 6.86 -13.48 -4.86
N PHE A 302 6.25 -14.69 -4.82
CA PHE A 302 6.97 -15.96 -5.03
C PHE A 302 7.73 -16.01 -6.34
N SER A 303 7.22 -15.38 -7.38
CA SER A 303 7.88 -15.31 -8.71
C SER A 303 8.82 -14.11 -8.86
N THR A 304 9.24 -13.47 -7.76
CA THR A 304 10.10 -12.28 -7.79
C THR A 304 11.43 -12.52 -7.07
N PRO A 305 12.43 -11.64 -7.26
CA PRO A 305 13.73 -11.74 -6.58
C PRO A 305 13.67 -11.76 -5.04
N LEU A 306 12.53 -11.49 -4.41
CA LEU A 306 12.38 -11.65 -2.96
C LEU A 306 12.67 -13.07 -2.49
N PHE A 307 12.33 -14.07 -3.32
CA PHE A 307 12.47 -15.49 -3.00
C PHE A 307 13.62 -16.19 -3.73
N ASP A 308 14.34 -15.48 -4.60
CA ASP A 308 15.52 -16.06 -5.23
C ASP A 308 16.55 -16.45 -4.17
N GLU A 309 17.32 -17.50 -4.42
CA GLU A 309 18.51 -17.82 -3.64
C GLU A 309 19.44 -16.61 -3.64
N GLU A 310 20.15 -16.37 -2.52
CA GLU A 310 20.90 -15.14 -2.29
C GLU A 310 21.80 -14.78 -3.47
N VAL A 311 21.33 -13.86 -4.30
CA VAL A 311 22.20 -13.07 -5.15
C VAL A 311 22.79 -12.00 -4.23
N GLU A 312 24.06 -12.11 -3.88
CA GLU A 312 24.80 -10.99 -3.31
C GLU A 312 24.77 -9.86 -4.36
N PHE A 313 24.06 -8.78 -4.05
CA PHE A 313 24.01 -7.58 -4.88
C PHE A 313 25.24 -6.72 -4.60
#